data_0e150f9a6179d337973fa155e1ba49eb
#
_entry.id   0e150f9a6179d337973fa155e1ba49eb
#
_cell.length_a   1.000
_cell.length_b   1.000
_cell.length_c   1.000
_cell.angle_alpha   90.00
_cell.angle_beta   90.00
_cell.angle_gamma   90.00
#
_symmetry.space_group_name_H-M   'P 1'
#
loop_
_entity.id
_entity.type
_entity.pdbx_description
1 polymer ?
#
loop_
_entity_poly.entity_id
_entity_poly.type
_entity_poly.pdbx_seq_one_letter_code
_entity_poly.pdbx_strand_id
1 'polypeptide(L)'
;MTWAVAGGKRAPSSPPLASGPGRRALGTTCAAVLAALAFGALLPTAPLMAVAAIVVIPLALGAPVAALSVLLAVTVLVPFEVQDQFSAVGGSGRPGLLLVDVLLVLGLCRVGWLILTRRLETGIPLLAAAGVALVLTGALAWGITHGAAVSEAGHEARRVMLGVGAFVLAWPVVRDKAARRRLDGALIALGLALGAWGLIQWGFSIDYTSSADVGVRKGVDLTSSERGSLQGGLYAYPVAVTLAWAALVSGRVRSVPLRWLLAAIVCLNAVCLWLTYERTFWVATVVACAVVVMMSGAHARRIAAKWAPLGAVSLLVCLAVLAPGEIRTAVERLVSVTRLEVDKSYEYRVIESQVVLDEIRSRPLTGSGFGATITWSKDDTFDTLTTPFAHNGYLWLAWKIGIPAAAFLVLVIAAAIVRPGPPGEDWRRHTLRTGSRAALLALLLTSVTFPAFDALGITAVMGLLVAVCFCGGDDAAPARPLPPPRGGALDQARPHVRPG
;
A
#
# COMPACT_ATOMS: atom_id res chain seq x y z
N MET A 1 25.42 -68.83 -16.46
CA MET A 1 24.80 -67.53 -16.76
C MET A 1 23.45 -67.46 -16.11
N THR A 2 23.38 -66.91 -14.92
CA THR A 2 22.16 -66.80 -14.11
C THR A 2 21.76 -65.36 -13.99
N TRP A 3 20.62 -65.01 -14.53
CA TRP A 3 20.03 -63.64 -14.43
C TRP A 3 19.28 -63.49 -13.11
N ALA A 4 19.75 -62.61 -12.26
CA ALA A 4 19.08 -62.25 -11.04
C ALA A 4 17.96 -61.20 -11.38
N VAL A 5 16.73 -61.54 -11.02
CA VAL A 5 15.57 -60.64 -11.12
C VAL A 5 15.65 -59.62 -9.99
N ALA A 6 15.85 -58.36 -10.37
CA ALA A 6 15.85 -57.25 -9.43
C ALA A 6 14.41 -56.94 -8.99
N GLY A 7 14.18 -57.01 -7.66
CA GLY A 7 12.91 -56.71 -7.03
C GLY A 7 12.52 -55.23 -7.20
N GLY A 8 11.37 -55.01 -7.82
CA GLY A 8 10.77 -53.69 -8.01
C GLY A 8 10.40 -53.07 -6.66
N LYS A 9 11.09 -52.01 -6.26
CA LYS A 9 10.67 -51.13 -5.17
C LYS A 9 9.37 -50.42 -5.57
N ARG A 10 8.29 -50.74 -4.90
CA ARG A 10 7.04 -49.99 -5.02
C ARG A 10 7.31 -48.52 -4.68
N ALA A 11 6.98 -47.65 -5.61
CA ALA A 11 6.99 -46.19 -5.37
C ALA A 11 6.04 -45.88 -4.20
N PRO A 12 6.44 -45.04 -3.26
CA PRO A 12 5.57 -44.62 -2.17
C PRO A 12 4.34 -43.92 -2.76
N SER A 13 3.16 -44.43 -2.42
CA SER A 13 1.86 -43.86 -2.75
C SER A 13 1.85 -42.40 -2.28
N SER A 14 1.63 -41.47 -3.21
CA SER A 14 1.51 -40.04 -2.92
C SER A 14 0.42 -39.85 -1.85
N PRO A 15 0.69 -39.14 -0.74
CA PRO A 15 -0.36 -38.87 0.23
C PRO A 15 -1.48 -38.06 -0.45
N PRO A 16 -2.75 -38.29 -0.09
CA PRO A 16 -3.87 -37.56 -0.65
C PRO A 16 -3.63 -36.08 -0.42
N LEU A 17 -3.82 -35.28 -1.49
CA LEU A 17 -3.76 -33.80 -1.45
C LEU A 17 -4.77 -33.33 -0.39
N ALA A 18 -4.32 -33.23 0.86
CA ALA A 18 -5.09 -32.62 1.91
C ALA A 18 -5.51 -31.24 1.39
N SER A 19 -6.81 -31.03 1.36
CA SER A 19 -7.41 -29.73 1.01
C SER A 19 -6.90 -28.71 2.04
N GLY A 20 -5.71 -28.15 1.74
CA GLY A 20 -4.93 -27.37 2.69
C GLY A 20 -5.68 -26.09 3.09
N PRO A 21 -5.42 -25.60 4.31
CA PRO A 21 -6.02 -24.36 4.83
C PRO A 21 -5.82 -23.15 3.91
N GLY A 22 -4.92 -23.24 2.92
CA GLY A 22 -4.69 -22.21 1.91
C GLY A 22 -5.86 -21.96 0.94
N ARG A 23 -6.61 -23.00 0.54
CA ARG A 23 -7.77 -22.80 -0.35
C ARG A 23 -8.92 -22.10 0.34
N ARG A 24 -9.16 -22.38 1.61
CA ARG A 24 -10.19 -21.68 2.40
C ARG A 24 -9.81 -20.22 2.66
N ALA A 25 -8.52 -19.93 2.93
CA ALA A 25 -8.04 -18.56 3.14
C ALA A 25 -8.09 -17.73 1.85
N LEU A 26 -7.74 -18.29 0.69
CA LEU A 26 -7.86 -17.61 -0.60
C LEU A 26 -9.33 -17.32 -0.91
N GLY A 27 -10.22 -18.29 -0.68
CA GLY A 27 -11.66 -18.11 -0.87
C GLY A 27 -12.25 -17.02 0.02
N THR A 28 -11.84 -16.94 1.31
CA THR A 28 -12.32 -15.89 2.21
C THR A 28 -11.75 -14.51 1.84
N THR A 29 -10.51 -14.43 1.36
CA THR A 29 -9.93 -13.15 0.91
C THR A 29 -10.57 -12.69 -0.40
N CYS A 30 -10.77 -13.59 -1.37
CA CYS A 30 -11.50 -13.26 -2.59
C CYS A 30 -12.96 -12.88 -2.31
N ALA A 31 -13.62 -13.57 -1.40
CA ALA A 31 -14.98 -13.22 -0.98
C ALA A 31 -15.03 -11.86 -0.28
N ALA A 32 -14.05 -11.51 0.56
CA ALA A 32 -13.96 -10.21 1.21
C ALA A 32 -13.69 -9.08 0.20
N VAL A 33 -12.82 -9.30 -0.80
CA VAL A 33 -12.55 -8.34 -1.88
C VAL A 33 -13.78 -8.19 -2.79
N LEU A 34 -14.43 -9.29 -3.18
CA LEU A 34 -15.65 -9.25 -3.97
C LEU A 34 -16.82 -8.61 -3.20
N ALA A 35 -16.92 -8.90 -1.89
CA ALA A 35 -17.88 -8.24 -1.03
C ALA A 35 -17.62 -6.73 -0.92
N ALA A 36 -16.35 -6.30 -0.80
CA ALA A 36 -15.99 -4.88 -0.80
C ALA A 36 -16.31 -4.21 -2.14
N LEU A 37 -16.09 -4.90 -3.28
CA LEU A 37 -16.44 -4.41 -4.61
C LEU A 37 -17.98 -4.34 -4.82
N ALA A 38 -18.70 -5.38 -4.44
CA ALA A 38 -20.16 -5.41 -4.49
C ALA A 38 -20.76 -4.39 -3.53
N PHE A 39 -20.12 -4.17 -2.40
CA PHE A 39 -20.49 -3.20 -1.39
C PHE A 39 -20.32 -1.78 -1.91
N GLY A 40 -19.23 -1.45 -2.58
CA GLY A 40 -19.03 -0.14 -3.21
C GLY A 40 -20.00 0.15 -4.35
N ALA A 41 -20.53 -0.89 -5.01
CA ALA A 41 -21.41 -0.75 -6.17
C ALA A 41 -22.92 -0.72 -5.83
N LEU A 42 -23.33 -1.21 -4.65
CA LEU A 42 -24.74 -1.55 -4.41
C LEU A 42 -25.46 -0.73 -3.32
N LEU A 43 -24.83 0.28 -2.68
CA LEU A 43 -25.38 0.80 -1.44
C LEU A 43 -25.79 2.26 -1.38
N PRO A 44 -27.07 2.50 -1.06
CA PRO A 44 -27.52 3.74 -0.43
C PRO A 44 -28.10 3.60 0.98
N THR A 45 -27.82 2.58 1.79
CA THR A 45 -28.54 2.42 3.06
C THR A 45 -27.70 2.00 4.28
N ALA A 46 -27.92 2.71 5.41
CA ALA A 46 -27.33 2.47 6.73
C ALA A 46 -27.43 1.01 7.28
N PRO A 47 -28.49 0.20 7.01
CA PRO A 47 -28.58 -1.17 7.52
C PRO A 47 -27.50 -2.11 7.02
N LEU A 48 -27.02 -1.90 5.82
CA LEU A 48 -25.97 -2.74 5.23
C LEU A 48 -24.58 -2.46 5.82
N MET A 49 -24.34 -1.22 6.30
CA MET A 49 -23.15 -0.89 7.08
C MET A 49 -23.13 -1.64 8.42
N ALA A 50 -24.27 -1.77 9.08
CA ALA A 50 -24.37 -2.55 10.30
C ALA A 50 -24.09 -4.05 10.04
N VAL A 51 -24.61 -4.61 8.94
CA VAL A 51 -24.33 -6.00 8.54
C VAL A 51 -22.85 -6.17 8.18
N ALA A 52 -22.26 -5.24 7.44
CA ALA A 52 -20.83 -5.28 7.13
C ALA A 52 -19.97 -5.20 8.40
N ALA A 53 -20.32 -4.32 9.32
CA ALA A 53 -19.61 -4.20 10.61
C ALA A 53 -19.71 -5.52 11.41
N ILE A 54 -20.89 -6.15 11.47
CA ILE A 54 -21.10 -7.42 12.16
C ILE A 54 -20.22 -8.55 11.59
N VAL A 55 -19.96 -8.54 10.29
CA VAL A 55 -19.11 -9.55 9.63
C VAL A 55 -17.62 -9.18 9.71
N VAL A 56 -17.30 -7.91 9.45
CA VAL A 56 -15.92 -7.43 9.36
C VAL A 56 -15.24 -7.34 10.72
N ILE A 57 -15.98 -6.95 11.78
CA ILE A 57 -15.41 -6.82 13.12
C ILE A 57 -14.90 -8.17 13.68
N PRO A 58 -15.68 -9.25 13.72
CA PRO A 58 -15.18 -10.56 14.16
C PRO A 58 -14.04 -11.08 13.27
N LEU A 59 -14.11 -10.84 11.95
CA LEU A 59 -13.06 -11.23 11.03
C LEU A 59 -11.76 -10.47 11.32
N ALA A 60 -11.85 -9.17 11.58
CA ALA A 60 -10.72 -8.33 11.92
C ALA A 60 -10.07 -8.72 13.26
N LEU A 61 -10.88 -9.03 14.27
CA LEU A 61 -10.40 -9.48 15.58
C LEU A 61 -9.82 -10.90 15.55
N GLY A 62 -10.39 -11.79 14.72
CA GLY A 62 -9.97 -13.19 14.62
C GLY A 62 -8.75 -13.43 13.72
N ALA A 63 -8.58 -12.63 12.68
CA ALA A 63 -7.59 -12.88 11.64
C ALA A 63 -6.89 -11.57 11.20
N PRO A 64 -5.72 -11.23 11.74
CA PRO A 64 -5.02 -9.98 11.43
C PRO A 64 -4.71 -9.80 9.94
N VAL A 65 -4.50 -10.89 9.21
CA VAL A 65 -4.34 -10.84 7.74
C VAL A 65 -5.61 -10.36 7.07
N ALA A 66 -6.77 -10.83 7.50
CA ALA A 66 -8.05 -10.43 6.94
C ALA A 66 -8.33 -8.94 7.23
N ALA A 67 -8.06 -8.50 8.46
CA ALA A 67 -8.19 -7.08 8.83
C ALA A 67 -7.34 -6.17 7.93
N LEU A 68 -6.07 -6.52 7.77
CA LEU A 68 -5.15 -5.77 6.90
C LEU A 68 -5.59 -5.83 5.43
N SER A 69 -6.05 -6.98 4.95
CA SER A 69 -6.50 -7.13 3.56
C SER A 69 -7.75 -6.31 3.27
N VAL A 70 -8.72 -6.30 4.20
CA VAL A 70 -9.93 -5.48 4.08
C VAL A 70 -9.60 -3.99 4.17
N LEU A 71 -8.72 -3.60 5.10
CA LEU A 71 -8.23 -2.22 5.21
C LEU A 71 -7.65 -1.74 3.87
N LEU A 72 -6.73 -2.52 3.29
CA LEU A 72 -6.11 -2.19 2.00
C LEU A 72 -7.13 -2.19 0.86
N ALA A 73 -8.06 -3.16 0.83
CA ALA A 73 -9.08 -3.21 -0.20
C ALA A 73 -10.02 -2.00 -0.14
N VAL A 74 -10.49 -1.63 1.04
CA VAL A 74 -11.36 -0.45 1.23
C VAL A 74 -10.61 0.83 0.85
N THR A 75 -9.38 1.00 1.33
CA THR A 75 -8.62 2.22 1.07
C THR A 75 -8.19 2.38 -0.39
N VAL A 76 -7.98 1.29 -1.13
CA VAL A 76 -7.47 1.32 -2.51
C VAL A 76 -8.59 1.26 -3.54
N LEU A 77 -9.65 0.46 -3.29
CA LEU A 77 -10.69 0.21 -4.27
C LEU A 77 -11.93 1.08 -4.09
N VAL A 78 -12.22 1.54 -2.86
CA VAL A 78 -13.41 2.35 -2.59
C VAL A 78 -13.01 3.83 -2.64
N PRO A 79 -13.60 4.62 -3.55
CA PRO A 79 -13.36 6.06 -3.61
C PRO A 79 -13.67 6.74 -2.27
N PHE A 80 -12.88 7.76 -1.93
CA PHE A 80 -13.03 8.47 -0.66
C PHE A 80 -14.43 9.07 -0.50
N GLU A 81 -15.01 9.60 -1.57
CA GLU A 81 -16.34 10.18 -1.62
C GLU A 81 -17.42 9.16 -1.23
N VAL A 82 -17.24 7.92 -1.68
CA VAL A 82 -18.12 6.81 -1.28
C VAL A 82 -17.93 6.47 0.20
N GLN A 83 -16.65 6.46 0.67
CA GLN A 83 -16.37 6.22 2.09
C GLN A 83 -16.98 7.32 2.99
N ASP A 84 -16.92 8.57 2.56
CA ASP A 84 -17.45 9.72 3.33
C ASP A 84 -18.98 9.70 3.42
N GLN A 85 -19.69 9.25 2.38
CA GLN A 85 -21.14 9.07 2.42
C GLN A 85 -21.59 8.05 3.47
N PHE A 86 -20.73 7.12 3.84
CA PHE A 86 -20.97 6.08 4.85
C PHE A 86 -20.40 6.43 6.23
N SER A 87 -20.04 7.68 6.48
CA SER A 87 -19.59 8.07 7.80
C SER A 87 -20.71 7.91 8.84
N ALA A 88 -20.50 7.02 9.81
CA ALA A 88 -21.53 6.64 10.78
C ALA A 88 -21.92 7.76 11.76
N VAL A 89 -21.12 8.80 11.85
CA VAL A 89 -21.31 9.91 12.80
C VAL A 89 -20.86 11.21 12.14
N GLY A 90 -21.77 11.95 11.54
CA GLY A 90 -21.45 13.26 11.00
C GLY A 90 -22.51 13.70 9.98
N GLY A 91 -23.26 14.73 10.29
CA GLY A 91 -23.99 15.48 9.26
C GLY A 91 -23.02 16.26 8.38
N SER A 92 -23.47 16.81 7.27
CA SER A 92 -22.66 17.63 6.35
C SER A 92 -21.77 18.61 7.10
N GLY A 93 -20.44 18.43 6.99
CA GLY A 93 -19.42 19.27 7.64
C GLY A 93 -18.86 18.77 8.97
N ARG A 94 -19.18 17.55 9.45
CA ARG A 94 -18.56 16.96 10.63
C ARG A 94 -17.70 15.76 10.25
N PRO A 95 -16.51 15.58 10.89
CA PRO A 95 -15.65 14.44 10.61
C PRO A 95 -16.39 13.16 11.05
N GLY A 96 -16.83 12.37 10.10
CA GLY A 96 -17.44 11.07 10.36
C GLY A 96 -16.38 9.99 10.64
N LEU A 97 -16.78 8.97 11.41
CA LEU A 97 -15.99 7.75 11.54
C LEU A 97 -16.16 6.92 10.28
N LEU A 98 -15.07 6.71 9.55
CA LEU A 98 -15.05 5.84 8.39
C LEU A 98 -14.87 4.37 8.82
N LEU A 99 -15.33 3.45 7.99
CA LEU A 99 -15.08 2.01 8.18
C LEU A 99 -13.59 1.71 8.36
N VAL A 100 -12.74 2.45 7.67
CA VAL A 100 -11.28 2.39 7.78
C VAL A 100 -10.79 2.68 9.20
N ASP A 101 -11.35 3.69 9.87
CA ASP A 101 -10.97 4.05 11.24
C ASP A 101 -11.34 2.94 12.22
N VAL A 102 -12.53 2.37 12.07
CA VAL A 102 -12.99 1.26 12.91
C VAL A 102 -12.08 0.04 12.75
N LEU A 103 -11.75 -0.32 11.51
CA LEU A 103 -10.84 -1.42 11.20
C LEU A 103 -9.45 -1.18 11.80
N LEU A 104 -8.96 0.07 11.67
CA LEU A 104 -7.67 0.46 12.22
C LEU A 104 -7.65 0.35 13.73
N VAL A 105 -8.64 0.94 14.43
CA VAL A 105 -8.74 0.90 15.90
C VAL A 105 -8.81 -0.54 16.40
N LEU A 106 -9.69 -1.37 15.85
CA LEU A 106 -9.82 -2.78 16.24
C LEU A 106 -8.51 -3.55 16.04
N GLY A 107 -7.84 -3.32 14.90
CA GLY A 107 -6.56 -3.92 14.63
C GLY A 107 -5.46 -3.45 15.58
N LEU A 108 -5.39 -2.16 15.90
CA LEU A 108 -4.45 -1.61 16.88
C LEU A 108 -4.72 -2.15 18.28
N CYS A 109 -5.98 -2.28 18.70
CA CYS A 109 -6.35 -2.94 19.96
C CYS A 109 -5.85 -4.39 19.98
N ARG A 110 -5.98 -5.11 18.87
CA ARG A 110 -5.46 -6.48 18.75
C ARG A 110 -3.94 -6.54 18.88
N VAL A 111 -3.21 -5.65 18.21
CA VAL A 111 -1.75 -5.58 18.32
C VAL A 111 -1.34 -5.20 19.75
N GLY A 112 -2.01 -4.22 20.37
CA GLY A 112 -1.81 -3.85 21.76
C GLY A 112 -1.99 -5.04 22.70
N TRP A 113 -3.03 -5.84 22.49
CA TRP A 113 -3.25 -7.08 23.22
C TRP A 113 -2.11 -8.09 23.06
N LEU A 114 -1.59 -8.26 21.83
CA LEU A 114 -0.46 -9.15 21.59
C LEU A 114 0.82 -8.67 22.28
N ILE A 115 1.03 -7.36 22.36
CA ILE A 115 2.15 -6.76 23.11
C ILE A 115 1.97 -6.98 24.62
N LEU A 116 0.80 -6.65 25.16
CA LEU A 116 0.49 -6.81 26.60
C LEU A 116 0.61 -8.27 27.06
N THR A 117 0.20 -9.21 26.22
CA THR A 117 0.34 -10.66 26.49
C THR A 117 1.73 -11.21 26.18
N ARG A 118 2.70 -10.35 25.86
CA ARG A 118 4.07 -10.71 25.47
C ARG A 118 4.18 -11.70 24.31
N ARG A 119 3.15 -11.78 23.48
CA ARG A 119 3.12 -12.59 22.26
C ARG A 119 3.75 -11.88 21.06
N LEU A 120 3.95 -10.57 21.18
CA LEU A 120 4.64 -9.74 20.19
C LEU A 120 5.69 -8.89 20.91
N GLU A 121 6.94 -9.03 20.50
CA GLU A 121 8.04 -8.21 21.00
C GLU A 121 7.99 -6.81 20.42
N THR A 122 8.12 -5.80 21.27
CA THR A 122 8.26 -4.41 20.87
C THR A 122 9.71 -4.17 20.44
N GLY A 123 9.95 -4.07 19.15
CA GLY A 123 11.26 -3.71 18.62
C GLY A 123 11.36 -2.23 18.25
N ILE A 124 12.56 -1.79 17.90
CA ILE A 124 12.84 -0.41 17.44
C ILE A 124 11.84 0.09 16.39
N PRO A 125 11.39 -0.71 15.38
CA PRO A 125 10.44 -0.23 14.40
C PRO A 125 9.07 0.16 14.97
N LEU A 126 8.56 -0.56 15.97
CA LEU A 126 7.29 -0.20 16.63
C LEU A 126 7.44 1.05 17.49
N LEU A 127 8.59 1.23 18.15
CA LEU A 127 8.89 2.46 18.91
C LEU A 127 9.01 3.65 17.96
N ALA A 128 9.65 3.49 16.81
CA ALA A 128 9.71 4.52 15.78
C ALA A 128 8.30 4.90 15.27
N ALA A 129 7.43 3.90 15.03
CA ALA A 129 6.06 4.16 14.65
C ALA A 129 5.27 4.93 15.73
N ALA A 130 5.47 4.60 17.01
CA ALA A 130 4.89 5.34 18.11
C ALA A 130 5.41 6.80 18.17
N GLY A 131 6.71 7.00 17.93
CA GLY A 131 7.30 8.34 17.81
C GLY A 131 6.71 9.15 16.69
N VAL A 132 6.55 8.55 15.50
CA VAL A 132 5.87 9.19 14.36
C VAL A 132 4.42 9.53 14.72
N ALA A 133 3.66 8.61 15.31
CA ALA A 133 2.29 8.88 15.75
C ALA A 133 2.20 10.05 16.73
N LEU A 134 3.14 10.15 17.67
CA LEU A 134 3.21 11.27 18.62
C LEU A 134 3.45 12.60 17.90
N VAL A 135 4.39 12.65 16.97
CA VAL A 135 4.68 13.85 16.16
C VAL A 135 3.45 14.28 15.36
N LEU A 136 2.77 13.32 14.70
CA LEU A 136 1.56 13.61 13.91
C LEU A 136 0.41 14.11 14.80
N THR A 137 0.26 13.54 16.00
CA THR A 137 -0.73 14.01 16.98
C THR A 137 -0.39 15.43 17.48
N GLY A 138 0.89 15.71 17.69
CA GLY A 138 1.37 17.05 18.03
C GLY A 138 1.06 18.07 16.92
N ALA A 139 1.29 17.72 15.65
CA ALA A 139 0.99 18.59 14.51
C ALA A 139 -0.53 18.80 14.32
N LEU A 140 -1.36 17.79 14.63
CA LEU A 140 -2.81 17.92 14.66
C LEU A 140 -3.25 18.92 15.75
N ALA A 141 -2.78 18.74 16.98
CA ALA A 141 -3.10 19.63 18.08
C ALA A 141 -2.61 21.06 17.79
N TRP A 142 -1.41 21.19 17.22
CA TRP A 142 -0.85 22.50 16.81
C TRP A 142 -1.72 23.19 15.77
N GLY A 143 -2.17 22.51 14.71
CA GLY A 143 -3.06 23.08 13.70
C GLY A 143 -4.37 23.59 14.31
N ILE A 144 -5.03 22.77 15.14
CA ILE A 144 -6.29 23.13 15.81
C ILE A 144 -6.10 24.36 16.71
N THR A 145 -5.04 24.40 17.51
CA THR A 145 -4.77 25.56 18.42
C THR A 145 -4.42 26.84 17.67
N HIS A 146 -4.04 26.74 16.39
CA HIS A 146 -3.74 27.89 15.53
C HIS A 146 -4.88 28.22 14.54
N GLY A 147 -6.08 27.74 14.81
CA GLY A 147 -7.31 28.16 14.13
C GLY A 147 -7.77 27.27 13.00
N ALA A 148 -7.10 26.13 12.74
CA ALA A 148 -7.61 25.17 11.78
C ALA A 148 -8.92 24.54 12.27
N ALA A 149 -9.87 24.33 11.35
CA ALA A 149 -11.09 23.61 11.67
C ALA A 149 -10.77 22.15 12.07
N VAL A 150 -11.35 21.67 13.16
CA VAL A 150 -11.08 20.32 13.68
C VAL A 150 -11.37 19.25 12.62
N SER A 151 -12.40 19.44 11.79
CA SER A 151 -12.74 18.55 10.68
C SER A 151 -11.63 18.45 9.65
N GLU A 152 -11.13 19.58 9.17
CA GLU A 152 -10.09 19.63 8.14
C GLU A 152 -8.76 19.08 8.66
N ALA A 153 -8.34 19.55 9.84
CA ALA A 153 -7.14 19.05 10.51
C ALA A 153 -7.21 17.54 10.76
N GLY A 154 -8.37 17.05 11.21
CA GLY A 154 -8.62 15.63 11.42
C GLY A 154 -8.57 14.81 10.13
N HIS A 155 -9.13 15.30 9.03
CA HIS A 155 -9.06 14.64 7.73
C HIS A 155 -7.64 14.49 7.21
N GLU A 156 -6.84 15.55 7.27
CA GLU A 156 -5.43 15.49 6.85
C GLU A 156 -4.59 14.58 7.74
N ALA A 157 -4.69 14.73 9.05
CA ALA A 157 -3.95 13.89 10.00
C ALA A 157 -4.30 12.41 9.85
N ARG A 158 -5.58 12.08 9.63
CA ARG A 158 -6.07 10.72 9.38
C ARG A 158 -5.32 10.05 8.24
N ARG A 159 -5.12 10.75 7.12
CA ARG A 159 -4.46 10.22 5.94
C ARG A 159 -3.05 9.72 6.26
N VAL A 160 -2.25 10.51 6.96
CA VAL A 160 -0.88 10.13 7.34
C VAL A 160 -0.88 9.08 8.47
N MET A 161 -1.76 9.25 9.47
CA MET A 161 -1.88 8.31 10.59
C MET A 161 -2.30 6.91 10.17
N LEU A 162 -3.08 6.80 9.09
CA LEU A 162 -3.46 5.51 8.52
C LEU A 162 -2.23 4.70 8.07
N GLY A 163 -1.21 5.37 7.54
CA GLY A 163 0.06 4.72 7.18
C GLY A 163 0.77 4.13 8.39
N VAL A 164 0.84 4.88 9.48
CA VAL A 164 1.43 4.41 10.74
C VAL A 164 0.64 3.23 11.31
N GLY A 165 -0.68 3.35 11.32
CA GLY A 165 -1.56 2.28 11.79
C GLY A 165 -1.45 1.01 10.95
N ALA A 166 -1.42 1.14 9.62
CA ALA A 166 -1.24 0.02 8.70
C ALA A 166 0.13 -0.65 8.88
N PHE A 167 1.20 0.12 9.15
CA PHE A 167 2.50 -0.42 9.52
C PHE A 167 2.40 -1.29 10.80
N VAL A 168 1.77 -0.78 11.85
CA VAL A 168 1.62 -1.50 13.12
C VAL A 168 0.79 -2.77 12.94
N LEU A 169 -0.30 -2.72 12.14
CA LEU A 169 -1.12 -3.88 11.80
C LEU A 169 -0.37 -4.92 10.97
N ALA A 170 0.44 -4.46 10.02
CA ALA A 170 1.20 -5.34 9.15
C ALA A 170 2.34 -6.04 9.90
N TRP A 171 2.89 -5.43 10.97
CA TRP A 171 4.04 -5.93 11.69
C TRP A 171 3.94 -7.39 12.14
N PRO A 172 2.89 -7.84 12.87
CA PRO A 172 2.73 -9.25 13.24
C PRO A 172 2.48 -10.14 12.02
N VAL A 173 1.80 -9.63 10.98
CA VAL A 173 1.47 -10.40 9.77
C VAL A 173 2.72 -10.74 8.97
N VAL A 174 3.62 -9.78 8.78
CA VAL A 174 4.85 -10.00 8.00
C VAL A 174 5.89 -10.83 8.76
N ARG A 175 5.81 -10.94 10.07
CA ARG A 175 6.68 -11.79 10.91
C ARG A 175 6.24 -13.26 10.89
N ASP A 176 4.94 -13.54 10.84
CA ASP A 176 4.44 -14.91 10.76
C ASP A 176 4.47 -15.43 9.32
N LYS A 177 5.14 -16.56 9.11
CA LYS A 177 5.29 -17.22 7.80
C LYS A 177 3.94 -17.63 7.19
N ALA A 178 3.00 -18.11 8.01
CA ALA A 178 1.69 -18.55 7.53
C ALA A 178 0.80 -17.34 7.17
N ALA A 179 0.82 -16.29 7.99
CA ALA A 179 0.11 -15.05 7.74
C ALA A 179 0.65 -14.34 6.49
N ARG A 180 1.96 -14.29 6.31
CA ARG A 180 2.62 -13.70 5.13
C ARG A 180 2.21 -14.40 3.83
N ARG A 181 2.12 -15.74 3.81
CA ARG A 181 1.63 -16.47 2.63
C ARG A 181 0.18 -16.11 2.27
N ARG A 182 -0.65 -15.84 3.27
CA ARG A 182 -2.03 -15.37 3.05
C ARG A 182 -2.03 -13.94 2.54
N LEU A 183 -1.14 -13.09 3.06
CA LEU A 183 -0.95 -11.73 2.58
C LEU A 183 -0.51 -11.70 1.12
N ASP A 184 0.43 -12.58 0.70
CA ASP A 184 0.82 -12.70 -0.72
C ASP A 184 -0.42 -12.96 -1.60
N GLY A 185 -1.29 -13.88 -1.18
CA GLY A 185 -2.54 -14.17 -1.89
C GLY A 185 -3.50 -12.98 -1.92
N ALA A 186 -3.60 -12.24 -0.82
CA ALA A 186 -4.42 -11.03 -0.74
C ALA A 186 -3.91 -9.91 -1.65
N LEU A 187 -2.59 -9.68 -1.69
CA LEU A 187 -1.98 -8.69 -2.58
C LEU A 187 -2.17 -9.03 -4.06
N ILE A 188 -2.10 -10.32 -4.43
CA ILE A 188 -2.39 -10.80 -5.79
C ILE A 188 -3.86 -10.51 -6.13
N ALA A 189 -4.80 -10.87 -5.25
CA ALA A 189 -6.21 -10.62 -5.46
C ALA A 189 -6.53 -9.12 -5.56
N LEU A 190 -5.92 -8.31 -4.69
CA LEU A 190 -6.08 -6.85 -4.70
C LEU A 190 -5.51 -6.23 -5.98
N GLY A 191 -4.32 -6.65 -6.42
CA GLY A 191 -3.73 -6.15 -7.66
C GLY A 191 -4.56 -6.48 -8.91
N LEU A 192 -5.17 -7.67 -8.94
CA LEU A 192 -6.10 -8.04 -10.02
C LEU A 192 -7.39 -7.22 -9.96
N ALA A 193 -7.99 -7.12 -8.78
CA ALA A 193 -9.21 -6.34 -8.56
C ALA A 193 -9.01 -4.85 -8.91
N LEU A 194 -7.86 -4.28 -8.53
CA LEU A 194 -7.51 -2.90 -8.84
C LEU A 194 -7.44 -2.65 -10.34
N GLY A 195 -6.70 -3.50 -11.09
CA GLY A 195 -6.60 -3.37 -12.53
C GLY A 195 -7.94 -3.57 -13.24
N ALA A 196 -8.73 -4.57 -12.82
CA ALA A 196 -10.06 -4.81 -13.38
C ALA A 196 -11.02 -3.64 -13.08
N TRP A 197 -10.99 -3.12 -11.86
CA TRP A 197 -11.81 -1.98 -11.45
C TRP A 197 -11.47 -0.72 -12.23
N GLY A 198 -10.18 -0.43 -12.41
CA GLY A 198 -9.72 0.70 -13.22
C GLY A 198 -10.22 0.64 -14.67
N LEU A 199 -10.17 -0.54 -15.31
CA LEU A 199 -10.72 -0.71 -16.66
C LEU A 199 -12.25 -0.57 -16.71
N ILE A 200 -12.96 -1.05 -15.68
CA ILE A 200 -14.41 -0.86 -15.57
C ILE A 200 -14.73 0.64 -15.45
N GLN A 201 -14.04 1.36 -14.57
CA GLN A 201 -14.23 2.81 -14.42
C GLN A 201 -13.99 3.54 -15.74
N TRP A 202 -12.93 3.22 -16.44
CA TRP A 202 -12.62 3.83 -17.73
C TRP A 202 -13.65 3.45 -18.79
N GLY A 203 -13.99 2.17 -18.94
CA GLY A 203 -14.89 1.67 -19.98
C GLY A 203 -16.34 2.14 -19.81
N PHE A 204 -16.79 2.39 -18.60
CA PHE A 204 -18.14 2.89 -18.30
C PHE A 204 -18.18 4.38 -17.96
N SER A 205 -17.05 5.09 -18.11
CA SER A 205 -16.92 6.52 -17.77
C SER A 205 -17.46 6.84 -16.36
N ILE A 206 -17.18 5.94 -15.40
CA ILE A 206 -17.62 6.13 -14.01
C ILE A 206 -16.71 7.16 -13.37
N ASP A 207 -17.23 8.37 -13.18
CA ASP A 207 -16.55 9.45 -12.51
C ASP A 207 -17.00 9.57 -11.05
N TYR A 208 -16.06 9.45 -10.12
CA TYR A 208 -16.29 9.65 -8.69
C TYR A 208 -15.69 10.96 -8.18
N THR A 209 -15.29 11.87 -9.08
CA THR A 209 -14.78 13.18 -8.65
C THR A 209 -15.88 13.94 -7.91
N SER A 210 -15.63 14.20 -6.63
CA SER A 210 -16.52 15.04 -5.86
C SER A 210 -16.53 16.46 -6.45
N SER A 211 -17.68 17.08 -6.45
CA SER A 211 -17.82 18.49 -6.83
C SER A 211 -16.94 19.44 -5.99
N ALA A 212 -16.47 19.00 -4.83
CA ALA A 212 -15.56 19.75 -3.96
C ALA A 212 -14.13 19.84 -4.53
N ASP A 213 -13.60 18.74 -5.09
CA ASP A 213 -12.31 18.79 -5.80
C ASP A 213 -12.43 19.49 -7.17
N VAL A 214 -13.62 19.46 -7.79
CA VAL A 214 -13.91 20.15 -9.04
C VAL A 214 -14.13 21.67 -8.84
N GLY A 215 -14.47 22.11 -7.64
CA GLY A 215 -14.60 23.55 -7.31
C GLY A 215 -13.34 24.35 -7.63
N VAL A 216 -12.18 23.72 -7.59
CA VAL A 216 -10.87 24.26 -7.96
C VAL A 216 -10.63 24.29 -9.47
N ARG A 217 -11.42 23.57 -10.29
CA ARG A 217 -11.17 23.38 -11.72
C ARG A 217 -12.20 24.03 -12.67
N LYS A 218 -13.13 24.81 -12.16
CA LYS A 218 -14.16 25.50 -12.98
C LYS A 218 -13.63 26.53 -13.99
N GLY A 219 -12.34 26.78 -14.05
CA GLY A 219 -11.73 27.70 -15.01
C GLY A 219 -10.78 27.08 -16.05
N VAL A 220 -10.56 25.77 -15.99
CA VAL A 220 -9.74 25.09 -16.98
C VAL A 220 -10.65 24.19 -17.77
N ASP A 221 -10.82 24.51 -19.04
CA ASP A 221 -11.50 23.69 -20.08
C ASP A 221 -10.68 22.40 -20.33
N LEU A 222 -10.48 21.65 -19.26
CA LEU A 222 -10.10 20.28 -19.33
C LEU A 222 -11.42 19.56 -19.45
N THR A 223 -11.79 19.15 -20.65
CA THR A 223 -12.80 18.15 -20.88
C THR A 223 -12.47 16.96 -19.98
N SER A 224 -13.01 17.01 -18.77
CA SER A 224 -12.72 16.09 -17.66
C SER A 224 -13.19 14.67 -17.96
N SER A 225 -13.98 14.51 -19.00
CA SER A 225 -14.45 13.23 -19.53
C SER A 225 -13.35 12.36 -20.12
N GLU A 226 -12.18 12.94 -20.48
CA GLU A 226 -11.09 12.19 -21.11
C GLU A 226 -9.99 11.73 -20.13
N ARG A 227 -9.93 12.33 -18.95
CA ARG A 227 -9.06 11.78 -17.91
C ARG A 227 -9.84 10.72 -17.17
N GLY A 228 -9.53 9.47 -17.40
CA GLY A 228 -9.97 8.42 -16.49
C GLY A 228 -9.54 8.80 -15.08
N SER A 229 -10.43 9.50 -14.36
CA SER A 229 -10.21 9.84 -12.94
C SER A 229 -10.32 8.54 -12.14
N LEU A 230 -9.29 7.70 -12.30
CA LEU A 230 -9.11 6.45 -11.58
C LEU A 230 -8.69 6.79 -10.16
N GLN A 231 -9.52 7.57 -9.47
CA GLN A 231 -9.30 7.99 -8.10
C GLN A 231 -9.22 6.77 -7.19
N GLY A 232 -8.38 6.85 -6.19
CA GLY A 232 -8.07 5.73 -5.30
C GLY A 232 -7.00 4.78 -5.82
N GLY A 233 -6.99 4.49 -7.14
CA GLY A 233 -6.02 3.56 -7.74
C GLY A 233 -4.71 4.17 -8.20
N LEU A 234 -4.66 5.49 -8.44
CA LEU A 234 -3.54 6.17 -9.09
C LEU A 234 -2.16 5.76 -8.52
N TYR A 235 -1.99 5.87 -7.22
CA TYR A 235 -0.73 5.49 -6.56
C TYR A 235 -0.57 3.97 -6.37
N ALA A 236 -1.67 3.22 -6.38
CA ALA A 236 -1.65 1.79 -6.16
C ALA A 236 -1.25 1.01 -7.41
N TYR A 237 -1.48 1.55 -8.63
CA TYR A 237 -1.06 0.92 -9.88
C TYR A 237 0.46 0.70 -9.95
N PRO A 238 1.35 1.71 -9.71
CA PRO A 238 2.78 1.50 -9.63
C PRO A 238 3.19 0.41 -8.65
N VAL A 239 2.54 0.36 -7.50
CA VAL A 239 2.81 -0.65 -6.47
C VAL A 239 2.44 -2.04 -6.96
N ALA A 240 1.23 -2.22 -7.51
CA ALA A 240 0.77 -3.51 -8.03
C ALA A 240 1.66 -4.02 -9.17
N VAL A 241 2.02 -3.15 -10.13
CA VAL A 241 2.96 -3.46 -11.21
C VAL A 241 4.30 -3.91 -10.64
N THR A 242 4.88 -3.14 -9.72
CA THR A 242 6.23 -3.39 -9.18
C THR A 242 6.29 -4.69 -8.37
N LEU A 243 5.29 -4.96 -7.52
CA LEU A 243 5.22 -6.20 -6.74
C LEU A 243 5.05 -7.43 -7.63
N ALA A 244 4.13 -7.38 -8.59
CA ALA A 244 3.90 -8.49 -9.52
C ALA A 244 5.11 -8.70 -10.44
N TRP A 245 5.75 -7.63 -10.91
CA TRP A 245 6.98 -7.68 -11.69
C TRP A 245 8.13 -8.33 -10.92
N ALA A 246 8.33 -7.96 -9.65
CA ALA A 246 9.33 -8.59 -8.79
C ALA A 246 9.12 -10.09 -8.67
N ALA A 247 7.88 -10.55 -8.54
CA ALA A 247 7.55 -11.96 -8.50
C ALA A 247 7.85 -12.68 -9.83
N LEU A 248 7.51 -12.07 -10.96
CA LEU A 248 7.77 -12.61 -12.30
C LEU A 248 9.26 -12.76 -12.59
N VAL A 249 10.04 -11.68 -12.40
CA VAL A 249 11.48 -11.70 -12.73
C VAL A 249 12.32 -12.50 -11.75
N SER A 250 11.79 -12.84 -10.57
CA SER A 250 12.47 -13.75 -9.64
C SER A 250 12.78 -15.11 -10.28
N GLY A 251 12.00 -15.53 -11.28
CA GLY A 251 12.12 -16.82 -11.96
C GLY A 251 11.78 -18.03 -11.09
N ARG A 252 11.38 -17.80 -9.84
CA ARG A 252 11.13 -18.87 -8.85
C ARG A 252 9.67 -19.30 -8.76
N VAL A 253 8.77 -18.59 -9.41
CA VAL A 253 7.35 -18.96 -9.54
C VAL A 253 7.26 -20.13 -10.52
N ARG A 254 7.02 -21.34 -10.01
CA ARG A 254 6.96 -22.55 -10.85
C ARG A 254 5.58 -22.78 -11.48
N SER A 255 4.52 -22.34 -10.81
CA SER A 255 3.13 -22.52 -11.29
C SER A 255 2.86 -21.66 -12.52
N VAL A 256 2.54 -22.29 -13.64
CA VAL A 256 2.21 -21.60 -14.90
C VAL A 256 0.98 -20.69 -14.73
N PRO A 257 -0.14 -21.15 -14.12
CA PRO A 257 -1.29 -20.29 -13.89
C PRO A 257 -0.95 -19.04 -13.06
N LEU A 258 -0.10 -19.18 -12.03
CA LEU A 258 0.31 -18.03 -11.21
C LEU A 258 1.18 -17.05 -12.01
N ARG A 259 2.03 -17.51 -12.94
CA ARG A 259 2.78 -16.60 -13.81
C ARG A 259 1.86 -15.79 -14.73
N TRP A 260 0.87 -16.44 -15.33
CA TRP A 260 -0.12 -15.74 -16.15
C TRP A 260 -0.95 -14.75 -15.34
N LEU A 261 -1.33 -15.11 -14.12
CA LEU A 261 -2.04 -14.21 -13.22
C LEU A 261 -1.20 -12.96 -12.86
N LEU A 262 0.07 -13.15 -12.53
CA LEU A 262 0.99 -12.04 -12.26
C LEU A 262 1.23 -11.18 -13.50
N ALA A 263 1.37 -11.80 -14.67
CA ALA A 263 1.47 -11.08 -15.94
C ALA A 263 0.19 -10.26 -16.22
N ALA A 264 -0.98 -10.83 -15.97
CA ALA A 264 -2.25 -10.12 -16.09
C ALA A 264 -2.30 -8.90 -15.15
N ILE A 265 -1.85 -9.05 -13.88
CA ILE A 265 -1.78 -7.92 -12.95
C ILE A 265 -0.87 -6.81 -13.50
N VAL A 266 0.31 -7.16 -14.00
CA VAL A 266 1.23 -6.18 -14.60
C VAL A 266 0.56 -5.47 -15.78
N CYS A 267 -0.02 -6.23 -16.71
CA CYS A 267 -0.64 -5.67 -17.91
C CYS A 267 -1.85 -4.78 -17.58
N LEU A 268 -2.79 -5.28 -16.77
CA LEU A 268 -4.00 -4.53 -16.41
C LEU A 268 -3.66 -3.22 -15.69
N ASN A 269 -2.78 -3.29 -14.69
CA ASN A 269 -2.41 -2.09 -13.94
C ASN A 269 -1.51 -1.14 -14.76
N ALA A 270 -0.70 -1.64 -15.70
CA ALA A 270 0.06 -0.80 -16.60
C ALA A 270 -0.85 -0.06 -17.61
N VAL A 271 -1.90 -0.72 -18.11
CA VAL A 271 -2.92 -0.06 -18.96
C VAL A 271 -3.64 1.01 -18.15
N CYS A 272 -4.12 0.70 -16.94
CA CYS A 272 -4.77 1.69 -16.07
C CYS A 272 -3.83 2.87 -15.78
N LEU A 273 -2.56 2.59 -15.46
CA LEU A 273 -1.55 3.61 -15.23
C LEU A 273 -1.34 4.51 -16.46
N TRP A 274 -1.31 3.94 -17.65
CA TRP A 274 -1.23 4.70 -18.90
C TRP A 274 -2.44 5.62 -19.07
N LEU A 275 -3.64 5.12 -18.83
CA LEU A 275 -4.90 5.85 -18.95
C LEU A 275 -5.05 7.00 -17.93
N THR A 276 -4.23 7.03 -16.88
CA THR A 276 -4.20 8.17 -15.94
C THR A 276 -3.56 9.42 -16.52
N TYR A 277 -2.78 9.30 -17.58
CA TYR A 277 -1.97 10.37 -18.19
C TYR A 277 -0.97 11.07 -17.25
N GLU A 278 -0.68 10.47 -16.10
CA GLU A 278 0.24 11.04 -15.11
C GLU A 278 1.68 10.55 -15.39
N ARG A 279 2.43 11.37 -16.09
CA ARG A 279 3.80 11.07 -16.59
C ARG A 279 4.77 10.67 -15.49
N THR A 280 4.70 11.36 -14.34
CA THR A 280 5.59 11.08 -13.21
C THR A 280 5.41 9.65 -12.70
N PHE A 281 4.17 9.16 -12.69
CA PHE A 281 3.87 7.78 -12.29
C PHE A 281 4.41 6.76 -13.30
N TRP A 282 4.37 7.07 -14.60
CA TRP A 282 4.95 6.20 -15.62
C TRP A 282 6.45 6.06 -15.42
N VAL A 283 7.16 7.20 -15.31
CA VAL A 283 8.60 7.23 -15.11
C VAL A 283 8.98 6.52 -13.80
N ALA A 284 8.30 6.84 -12.70
CA ALA A 284 8.55 6.23 -11.41
C ALA A 284 8.36 4.70 -11.43
N THR A 285 7.34 4.21 -12.15
CA THR A 285 7.09 2.77 -12.31
C THR A 285 8.18 2.09 -13.12
N VAL A 286 8.62 2.69 -14.22
CA VAL A 286 9.72 2.16 -15.04
C VAL A 286 11.02 2.11 -14.22
N VAL A 287 11.35 3.17 -13.48
CA VAL A 287 12.50 3.22 -12.59
C VAL A 287 12.40 2.12 -11.52
N ALA A 288 11.25 1.96 -10.88
CA ALA A 288 11.02 0.92 -9.89
C ALA A 288 11.20 -0.50 -10.48
N CYS A 289 10.65 -0.76 -11.66
CA CYS A 289 10.83 -2.03 -12.36
C CYS A 289 12.31 -2.30 -12.70
N ALA A 290 13.05 -1.28 -13.12
CA ALA A 290 14.49 -1.39 -13.37
C ALA A 290 15.27 -1.69 -12.08
N VAL A 291 14.94 -1.02 -10.97
CA VAL A 291 15.53 -1.26 -9.65
C VAL A 291 15.26 -2.70 -9.18
N VAL A 292 14.04 -3.22 -9.38
CA VAL A 292 13.73 -4.64 -9.10
C VAL A 292 14.69 -5.56 -9.85
N VAL A 293 14.91 -5.31 -11.15
CA VAL A 293 15.79 -6.14 -11.99
C VAL A 293 17.24 -6.07 -11.51
N MET A 294 17.71 -4.87 -11.17
CA MET A 294 19.07 -4.67 -10.65
C MET A 294 19.27 -5.40 -9.31
N MET A 295 18.33 -5.30 -8.40
CA MET A 295 18.41 -5.92 -7.07
C MET A 295 18.22 -7.44 -7.09
N SER A 296 17.55 -7.99 -8.11
CA SER A 296 17.25 -9.43 -8.19
C SER A 296 18.36 -10.27 -8.84
N GLY A 297 19.45 -9.66 -9.32
CA GLY A 297 20.64 -10.33 -9.80
C GLY A 297 20.60 -10.77 -11.29
N ALA A 298 21.63 -11.53 -11.73
CA ALA A 298 21.84 -11.84 -13.15
C ALA A 298 20.72 -12.67 -13.78
N HIS A 299 20.11 -13.58 -13.04
CA HIS A 299 19.00 -14.41 -13.54
C HIS A 299 17.78 -13.55 -13.88
N ALA A 300 17.41 -12.64 -12.99
CA ALA A 300 16.29 -11.70 -13.21
C ALA A 300 16.57 -10.79 -14.43
N ARG A 301 17.81 -10.33 -14.61
CA ARG A 301 18.19 -9.53 -15.77
C ARG A 301 17.95 -10.27 -17.09
N ARG A 302 18.30 -11.57 -17.16
CA ARG A 302 18.02 -12.39 -18.35
C ARG A 302 16.54 -12.57 -18.61
N ILE A 303 15.75 -12.80 -17.57
CA ILE A 303 14.29 -12.92 -17.66
C ILE A 303 13.70 -11.59 -18.12
N ALA A 304 14.09 -10.47 -17.51
CA ALA A 304 13.62 -9.15 -17.86
C ALA A 304 13.98 -8.79 -19.30
N ALA A 305 15.22 -9.01 -19.76
CA ALA A 305 15.66 -8.77 -21.12
C ALA A 305 14.84 -9.55 -22.15
N LYS A 306 14.39 -10.77 -21.80
CA LYS A 306 13.54 -11.59 -22.67
C LYS A 306 12.08 -11.11 -22.72
N TRP A 307 11.49 -10.76 -21.56
CA TRP A 307 10.05 -10.53 -21.44
C TRP A 307 9.65 -9.06 -21.44
N ALA A 308 10.55 -8.13 -21.08
CA ALA A 308 10.22 -6.70 -21.07
C ALA A 308 9.88 -6.17 -22.47
N PRO A 309 10.61 -6.50 -23.55
CA PRO A 309 10.24 -6.07 -24.89
C PRO A 309 8.88 -6.63 -25.33
N LEU A 310 8.63 -7.93 -25.03
CA LEU A 310 7.35 -8.55 -25.34
C LEU A 310 6.19 -7.90 -24.58
N GLY A 311 6.40 -7.62 -23.30
CA GLY A 311 5.42 -6.88 -22.46
C GLY A 311 5.15 -5.48 -22.99
N ALA A 312 6.20 -4.75 -23.40
CA ALA A 312 6.05 -3.42 -23.99
C ALA A 312 5.27 -3.47 -25.31
N VAL A 313 5.60 -4.40 -26.20
CA VAL A 313 4.86 -4.59 -27.47
C VAL A 313 3.40 -4.98 -27.19
N SER A 314 3.16 -5.91 -26.26
CA SER A 314 1.79 -6.32 -25.88
C SER A 314 1.00 -5.13 -25.32
N LEU A 315 1.61 -4.30 -24.48
CA LEU A 315 0.99 -3.09 -23.94
C LEU A 315 0.62 -2.11 -25.06
N LEU A 316 1.55 -1.86 -25.99
CA LEU A 316 1.31 -0.98 -27.15
C LEU A 316 0.18 -1.51 -28.04
N VAL A 317 0.15 -2.81 -28.30
CA VAL A 317 -0.92 -3.44 -29.09
C VAL A 317 -2.26 -3.33 -28.36
N CYS A 318 -2.31 -3.62 -27.06
CA CYS A 318 -3.53 -3.44 -26.25
C CYS A 318 -4.04 -2.00 -26.32
N LEU A 319 -3.14 -1.02 -26.14
CA LEU A 319 -3.51 0.39 -26.22
C LEU A 319 -3.97 0.79 -27.63
N ALA A 320 -3.32 0.30 -28.67
CA ALA A 320 -3.70 0.56 -30.06
C ALA A 320 -5.10 0.00 -30.40
N VAL A 321 -5.48 -1.12 -29.78
CA VAL A 321 -6.77 -1.77 -30.01
C VAL A 321 -7.87 -1.16 -29.13
N LEU A 322 -7.59 -0.96 -27.84
CA LEU A 322 -8.59 -0.52 -26.86
C LEU A 322 -8.81 1.00 -26.86
N ALA A 323 -7.76 1.77 -27.18
CA ALA A 323 -7.79 3.22 -27.06
C ALA A 323 -6.90 3.88 -28.17
N PRO A 324 -7.25 3.76 -29.45
CA PRO A 324 -6.38 4.22 -30.55
C PRO A 324 -6.15 5.75 -30.53
N GLY A 325 -7.12 6.54 -30.06
CA GLY A 325 -6.97 8.00 -29.90
C GLY A 325 -6.00 8.39 -28.80
N GLU A 326 -5.87 7.56 -27.78
CA GLU A 326 -5.12 7.83 -26.57
C GLU A 326 -3.58 7.75 -26.76
N ILE A 327 -3.13 6.97 -27.74
CA ILE A 327 -1.69 6.89 -28.07
C ILE A 327 -1.18 8.25 -28.56
N ARG A 328 -1.93 8.91 -29.43
CA ARG A 328 -1.57 10.23 -29.92
C ARG A 328 -1.50 11.26 -28.80
N THR A 329 -2.52 11.31 -27.96
CA THR A 329 -2.60 12.19 -26.80
C THR A 329 -1.44 11.95 -25.83
N ALA A 330 -1.11 10.68 -25.57
CA ALA A 330 0.01 10.33 -24.68
C ALA A 330 1.38 10.71 -25.28
N VAL A 331 1.58 10.52 -26.59
CA VAL A 331 2.81 10.95 -27.29
C VAL A 331 2.93 12.47 -27.27
N GLU A 332 1.87 13.20 -27.55
CA GLU A 332 1.84 14.66 -27.49
C GLU A 332 2.18 15.14 -26.05
N ARG A 333 1.68 14.46 -25.03
CA ARG A 333 2.03 14.75 -23.63
C ARG A 333 3.47 14.39 -23.27
N LEU A 334 4.03 13.30 -23.79
CA LEU A 334 5.45 12.99 -23.59
C LEU A 334 6.35 14.06 -24.24
N VAL A 335 6.00 14.50 -25.43
CA VAL A 335 6.74 15.55 -26.13
C VAL A 335 6.60 16.90 -25.39
N SER A 336 5.47 17.18 -24.76
CA SER A 336 5.32 18.44 -24.00
C SER A 336 6.22 18.53 -22.75
N VAL A 337 6.80 17.42 -22.27
CA VAL A 337 7.83 17.47 -21.20
C VAL A 337 9.08 18.24 -21.64
N THR A 338 9.37 18.25 -22.95
CA THR A 338 10.52 19.00 -23.49
C THR A 338 10.22 20.49 -23.67
N ARG A 339 8.97 20.92 -23.42
CA ARG A 339 8.50 22.31 -23.59
C ARG A 339 7.90 22.84 -22.29
N LEU A 340 8.63 22.70 -21.17
CA LEU A 340 8.18 23.10 -19.83
C LEU A 340 7.80 24.59 -19.74
N GLU A 341 8.42 25.44 -20.56
CA GLU A 341 8.17 26.88 -20.59
C GLU A 341 6.75 27.27 -21.05
N VAL A 342 6.04 26.36 -21.71
CA VAL A 342 4.67 26.60 -22.24
C VAL A 342 3.62 25.85 -21.42
N ASP A 343 4.04 25.00 -20.47
CA ASP A 343 3.12 24.20 -19.65
C ASP A 343 2.59 25.02 -18.46
N LYS A 344 1.39 25.60 -18.62
CA LYS A 344 0.71 26.36 -17.56
C LYS A 344 0.58 25.56 -16.25
N SER A 345 0.47 24.23 -16.33
CA SER A 345 0.42 23.38 -15.14
C SER A 345 1.74 23.40 -14.36
N TYR A 346 2.87 23.55 -15.05
CA TYR A 346 4.17 23.69 -14.42
C TYR A 346 4.30 25.07 -13.74
N GLU A 347 3.89 26.14 -14.40
CA GLU A 347 3.91 27.50 -13.86
C GLU A 347 3.12 27.59 -12.56
N TYR A 348 1.90 27.05 -12.52
CA TYR A 348 1.09 27.01 -11.30
C TYR A 348 1.75 26.25 -10.15
N ARG A 349 2.42 25.14 -10.44
CA ARG A 349 3.16 24.38 -9.42
C ARG A 349 4.37 25.16 -8.87
N VAL A 350 5.00 25.99 -9.71
CA VAL A 350 6.10 26.86 -9.26
C VAL A 350 5.57 27.92 -8.31
N ILE A 351 4.49 28.62 -8.67
CA ILE A 351 3.86 29.66 -7.82
C ILE A 351 3.40 29.02 -6.49
N GLU A 352 2.66 27.92 -6.54
CA GLU A 352 2.23 27.18 -5.35
C GLU A 352 3.42 26.80 -4.46
N SER A 353 4.48 26.26 -5.06
CA SER A 353 5.68 25.85 -4.32
C SER A 353 6.37 27.03 -3.64
N GLN A 354 6.40 28.19 -4.25
CA GLN A 354 6.96 29.41 -3.64
C GLN A 354 6.16 29.84 -2.42
N VAL A 355 4.83 29.88 -2.51
CA VAL A 355 3.96 30.21 -1.38
C VAL A 355 4.13 29.22 -0.23
N VAL A 356 4.19 27.91 -0.54
CA VAL A 356 4.44 26.87 0.47
C VAL A 356 5.81 27.02 1.11
N LEU A 357 6.85 27.37 0.34
CA LEU A 357 8.20 27.61 0.86
C LEU A 357 8.24 28.81 1.80
N ASP A 358 7.49 29.88 1.53
CA ASP A 358 7.42 31.05 2.41
C ASP A 358 6.71 30.70 3.74
N GLU A 359 5.65 29.87 3.69
CA GLU A 359 5.04 29.32 4.89
C GLU A 359 6.02 28.45 5.70
N ILE A 360 6.79 27.59 5.03
CA ILE A 360 7.81 26.75 5.70
C ILE A 360 8.89 27.64 6.34
N ARG A 361 9.34 28.71 5.67
CA ARG A 361 10.33 29.65 6.22
C ARG A 361 9.83 30.37 7.47
N SER A 362 8.53 30.67 7.52
CA SER A 362 7.91 31.31 8.69
C SER A 362 7.87 30.39 9.92
N ARG A 363 7.74 29.07 9.72
CA ARG A 363 7.60 28.05 10.79
C ARG A 363 8.39 26.78 10.50
N PRO A 364 9.73 26.83 10.36
CA PRO A 364 10.51 25.70 9.84
C PRO A 364 10.56 24.47 10.77
N LEU A 365 10.42 24.66 12.08
CA LEU A 365 10.54 23.58 13.06
C LEU A 365 9.22 22.86 13.34
N THR A 366 8.13 23.60 13.46
CA THR A 366 6.82 23.06 13.86
C THR A 366 5.88 22.84 12.69
N GLY A 367 6.12 23.55 11.57
CA GLY A 367 5.15 23.67 10.49
C GLY A 367 3.93 24.49 10.90
N SER A 368 2.95 24.55 10.02
CA SER A 368 1.69 25.27 10.24
C SER A 368 0.61 24.38 10.89
N GLY A 369 0.84 23.09 11.02
CA GLY A 369 -0.12 22.12 11.52
C GLY A 369 -1.07 21.60 10.45
N PHE A 370 -1.75 20.48 10.76
CA PHE A 370 -2.79 19.96 9.88
C PHE A 370 -4.00 20.90 9.86
N GLY A 371 -4.69 20.96 8.71
CA GLY A 371 -5.81 21.87 8.47
C GLY A 371 -5.40 23.30 8.08
N ALA A 372 -4.10 23.64 8.11
CA ALA A 372 -3.62 24.93 7.62
C ALA A 372 -3.83 25.03 6.10
N THR A 373 -4.25 26.22 5.63
CA THR A 373 -4.47 26.51 4.21
C THR A 373 -3.48 27.56 3.72
N ILE A 374 -3.18 27.51 2.42
CA ILE A 374 -2.47 28.59 1.71
C ILE A 374 -3.43 29.24 0.74
N THR A 375 -3.22 30.55 0.50
CA THR A 375 -3.97 31.31 -0.47
C THR A 375 -3.00 31.89 -1.50
N TRP A 376 -3.26 31.66 -2.77
CA TRP A 376 -2.46 32.19 -3.87
C TRP A 376 -3.34 32.57 -5.05
N SER A 377 -2.88 33.51 -5.85
CA SER A 377 -3.58 33.99 -7.04
C SER A 377 -3.12 33.20 -8.26
N LYS A 378 -4.09 32.82 -9.07
CA LYS A 378 -3.85 32.18 -10.35
C LYS A 378 -3.91 33.25 -11.42
N ASP A 379 -2.75 33.81 -11.82
CA ASP A 379 -2.60 34.83 -12.85
C ASP A 379 -3.47 36.08 -12.71
N ASP A 380 -3.47 36.93 -13.77
CA ASP A 380 -4.16 38.20 -13.90
C ASP A 380 -5.69 38.16 -13.75
N THR A 381 -6.27 36.98 -13.51
CA THR A 381 -7.73 36.78 -13.40
C THR A 381 -8.30 37.14 -12.03
N PHE A 382 -7.46 37.56 -11.06
CA PHE A 382 -7.86 37.84 -9.66
C PHE A 382 -8.52 36.68 -8.92
N ASP A 383 -8.54 35.47 -9.49
CA ASP A 383 -9.06 34.30 -8.81
C ASP A 383 -8.08 33.84 -7.74
N THR A 384 -8.42 34.09 -6.49
CA THR A 384 -7.64 33.56 -5.34
C THR A 384 -8.10 32.16 -5.02
N LEU A 385 -7.15 31.22 -4.97
CA LEU A 385 -7.38 29.87 -4.55
C LEU A 385 -6.89 29.68 -3.12
N THR A 386 -7.79 29.28 -2.22
CA THR A 386 -7.43 28.83 -0.86
C THR A 386 -7.50 27.33 -0.81
N THR A 387 -6.40 26.66 -0.47
CA THR A 387 -6.29 25.21 -0.48
C THR A 387 -5.44 24.68 0.68
N PRO A 388 -5.78 23.53 1.28
CA PRO A 388 -4.93 22.81 2.23
C PRO A 388 -3.89 21.90 1.52
N PHE A 389 -3.90 21.87 0.20
CA PHE A 389 -3.17 20.95 -0.64
C PHE A 389 -1.94 21.63 -1.28
N ALA A 390 -0.87 20.86 -1.48
CA ALA A 390 0.27 21.24 -2.31
C ALA A 390 0.69 20.02 -3.17
N HIS A 391 0.98 20.27 -4.46
CA HIS A 391 1.33 19.19 -5.39
C HIS A 391 2.65 18.51 -5.01
N ASN A 392 3.61 19.23 -4.43
CA ASN A 392 4.84 18.63 -3.94
C ASN A 392 4.64 18.04 -2.54
N GLY A 393 4.62 16.71 -2.45
CA GLY A 393 4.38 15.99 -1.19
C GLY A 393 5.44 16.24 -0.11
N TYR A 394 6.68 16.54 -0.48
CA TYR A 394 7.74 16.87 0.48
C TYR A 394 7.54 18.26 1.07
N LEU A 395 7.19 19.24 0.23
CA LEU A 395 6.85 20.58 0.68
C LEU A 395 5.57 20.56 1.51
N TRP A 396 4.54 19.84 1.07
CA TRP A 396 3.32 19.65 1.83
C TRP A 396 3.62 19.11 3.24
N LEU A 397 4.43 18.04 3.32
CA LEU A 397 4.79 17.44 4.59
C LEU A 397 5.57 18.41 5.48
N ALA A 398 6.60 19.10 4.94
CA ALA A 398 7.38 20.08 5.69
C ALA A 398 6.53 21.27 6.14
N TRP A 399 5.60 21.74 5.33
CA TRP A 399 4.66 22.78 5.69
C TRP A 399 3.74 22.37 6.85
N LYS A 400 3.21 21.12 6.83
CA LYS A 400 2.28 20.64 7.85
C LYS A 400 2.94 20.29 9.18
N ILE A 401 4.07 19.59 9.17
CA ILE A 401 4.67 19.02 10.38
C ILE A 401 6.07 19.56 10.72
N GLY A 402 6.56 20.53 9.94
CA GLY A 402 7.91 21.09 10.06
C GLY A 402 8.99 20.24 9.40
N ILE A 403 10.13 20.87 9.07
CA ILE A 403 11.24 20.22 8.37
C ILE A 403 11.80 19.03 9.14
N PRO A 404 12.09 19.11 10.48
CA PRO A 404 12.68 17.97 11.19
C PRO A 404 11.82 16.74 11.19
N ALA A 405 10.51 16.89 11.42
CA ALA A 405 9.56 15.78 11.44
C ALA A 405 9.34 15.18 10.03
N ALA A 406 9.23 16.04 9.02
CA ALA A 406 9.14 15.62 7.62
C ALA A 406 10.38 14.84 7.18
N ALA A 407 11.57 15.37 7.48
CA ALA A 407 12.84 14.70 7.19
C ALA A 407 12.92 13.34 7.90
N PHE A 408 12.53 13.27 9.19
CA PHE A 408 12.53 12.01 9.93
C PHE A 408 11.63 10.97 9.25
N LEU A 409 10.40 11.32 8.87
CA LEU A 409 9.48 10.41 8.19
C LEU A 409 10.05 9.91 6.85
N VAL A 410 10.59 10.82 6.03
CA VAL A 410 11.22 10.46 4.75
C VAL A 410 12.44 9.57 4.97
N LEU A 411 13.28 9.85 5.99
CA LEU A 411 14.44 9.04 6.34
C LEU A 411 14.05 7.64 6.82
N VAL A 412 12.94 7.48 7.55
CA VAL A 412 12.43 6.15 7.94
C VAL A 412 12.07 5.34 6.70
N ILE A 413 11.40 5.95 5.71
CA ILE A 413 11.06 5.27 4.46
C ILE A 413 12.32 4.97 3.65
N ALA A 414 13.26 5.91 3.56
CA ALA A 414 14.54 5.70 2.88
C ALA A 414 15.36 4.57 3.54
N ALA A 415 15.38 4.53 4.87
CA ALA A 415 16.01 3.44 5.62
C ALA A 415 15.36 2.09 5.32
N ALA A 416 14.03 2.03 5.18
CA ALA A 416 13.33 0.82 4.74
C ALA A 416 13.77 0.36 3.34
N ILE A 417 13.96 1.30 2.41
CA ILE A 417 14.41 1.01 1.04
C ILE A 417 15.84 0.44 1.03
N VAL A 418 16.76 1.02 1.79
CA VAL A 418 18.19 0.64 1.74
C VAL A 418 18.56 -0.51 2.68
N ARG A 419 17.71 -0.85 3.66
CA ARG A 419 18.00 -1.88 4.66
C ARG A 419 18.29 -3.24 4.01
N PRO A 420 19.44 -3.87 4.25
CA PRO A 420 19.75 -5.17 3.68
C PRO A 420 18.80 -6.26 4.20
N GLY A 421 18.50 -7.23 3.35
CA GLY A 421 17.78 -8.43 3.77
C GLY A 421 18.63 -9.31 4.66
N PRO A 422 18.03 -10.13 5.54
CA PRO A 422 18.78 -11.07 6.35
C PRO A 422 19.42 -12.14 5.47
N PRO A 423 20.61 -12.63 5.84
CA PRO A 423 21.24 -13.75 5.14
C PRO A 423 20.35 -15.00 5.23
N GLY A 424 20.27 -15.77 4.13
CA GLY A 424 19.45 -16.99 4.10
C GLY A 424 17.94 -16.77 3.99
N GLU A 425 17.53 -15.57 3.66
CA GLU A 425 16.10 -15.24 3.50
C GLU A 425 15.42 -16.14 2.47
N ASP A 426 14.19 -16.61 2.80
CA ASP A 426 13.34 -17.33 1.86
C ASP A 426 13.07 -16.48 0.60
N TRP A 427 13.12 -17.10 -0.57
CA TRP A 427 12.98 -16.42 -1.85
C TRP A 427 11.68 -15.59 -1.98
N ARG A 428 10.56 -16.06 -1.40
CA ARG A 428 9.29 -15.32 -1.42
C ARG A 428 9.41 -14.01 -0.65
N ARG A 429 10.01 -14.09 0.53
CA ARG A 429 10.25 -12.91 1.35
C ARG A 429 11.23 -11.95 0.67
N HIS A 430 12.32 -12.46 0.12
CA HIS A 430 13.26 -11.67 -0.67
C HIS A 430 12.56 -10.95 -1.82
N THR A 431 11.71 -11.65 -2.57
CA THR A 431 10.96 -11.11 -3.71
C THR A 431 9.97 -10.03 -3.25
N LEU A 432 9.18 -10.29 -2.20
CA LEU A 432 8.23 -9.33 -1.67
C LEU A 432 8.95 -8.08 -1.16
N ARG A 433 10.08 -8.24 -0.45
CA ARG A 433 10.90 -7.12 0.03
C ARG A 433 11.49 -6.32 -1.12
N THR A 434 12.04 -6.97 -2.13
CA THR A 434 12.61 -6.28 -3.30
C THR A 434 11.54 -5.48 -4.02
N GLY A 435 10.36 -6.07 -4.26
CA GLY A 435 9.23 -5.37 -4.82
C GLY A 435 8.75 -4.20 -3.94
N SER A 436 8.68 -4.40 -2.61
CA SER A 436 8.27 -3.35 -1.67
C SER A 436 9.24 -2.16 -1.65
N ARG A 437 10.55 -2.39 -1.69
CA ARG A 437 11.56 -1.33 -1.78
C ARG A 437 11.42 -0.51 -3.05
N ALA A 438 11.28 -1.19 -4.18
CA ALA A 438 11.13 -0.53 -5.46
C ALA A 438 9.79 0.22 -5.54
N ALA A 439 8.72 -0.32 -4.99
CA ALA A 439 7.42 0.35 -4.89
C ALA A 439 7.49 1.60 -3.99
N LEU A 440 8.16 1.53 -2.83
CA LEU A 440 8.41 2.70 -1.97
C LEU A 440 9.22 3.77 -2.71
N LEU A 441 10.25 3.37 -3.47
CA LEU A 441 11.00 4.30 -4.30
C LEU A 441 10.10 4.98 -5.34
N ALA A 442 9.23 4.22 -6.02
CA ALA A 442 8.27 4.81 -6.95
C ALA A 442 7.38 5.85 -6.27
N LEU A 443 6.85 5.53 -5.07
CA LEU A 443 6.01 6.45 -4.31
C LEU A 443 6.76 7.71 -3.84
N LEU A 444 8.03 7.59 -3.46
CA LEU A 444 8.87 8.76 -3.16
C LEU A 444 9.10 9.61 -4.41
N LEU A 445 9.38 9.00 -5.56
CA LEU A 445 9.56 9.73 -6.82
C LEU A 445 8.28 10.45 -7.24
N THR A 446 7.13 9.81 -7.13
CA THR A 446 5.84 10.45 -7.45
C THR A 446 5.50 11.58 -6.48
N SER A 447 5.99 11.53 -5.23
CA SER A 447 5.77 12.58 -4.23
C SER A 447 6.37 13.93 -4.60
N VAL A 448 7.26 14.00 -5.60
CA VAL A 448 7.78 15.27 -6.14
C VAL A 448 6.67 16.09 -6.80
N THR A 449 5.69 15.43 -7.41
CA THR A 449 4.62 16.08 -8.20
C THR A 449 3.21 15.81 -7.68
N PHE A 450 3.07 14.85 -6.76
CA PHE A 450 1.81 14.47 -6.14
C PHE A 450 2.04 14.11 -4.67
N PRO A 451 1.24 14.61 -3.73
CA PRO A 451 1.46 14.38 -2.30
C PRO A 451 1.00 12.97 -1.90
N ALA A 452 1.83 11.96 -2.17
CA ALA A 452 1.54 10.59 -1.77
C ALA A 452 1.28 10.46 -0.25
N PHE A 453 1.84 11.35 0.55
CA PHE A 453 1.61 11.41 2.01
C PHE A 453 0.20 11.91 2.38
N ASP A 454 -0.47 12.61 1.48
CA ASP A 454 -1.85 13.10 1.66
C ASP A 454 -2.91 12.16 1.04
N ALA A 455 -2.51 11.09 0.39
CA ALA A 455 -3.42 10.16 -0.26
C ALA A 455 -3.82 9.02 0.68
N LEU A 456 -5.08 8.98 1.12
CA LEU A 456 -5.61 8.05 2.14
C LEU A 456 -5.24 6.59 1.86
N GLY A 457 -5.53 6.08 0.67
CA GLY A 457 -5.29 4.67 0.33
C GLY A 457 -3.81 4.32 0.26
N ILE A 458 -3.00 5.23 -0.25
CA ILE A 458 -1.58 4.94 -0.49
C ILE A 458 -0.77 4.96 0.79
N THR A 459 -1.10 5.79 1.77
CA THR A 459 -0.40 5.81 3.05
C THR A 459 -0.53 4.47 3.78
N ALA A 460 -1.69 3.82 3.73
CA ALA A 460 -1.87 2.47 4.24
C ALA A 460 -0.97 1.44 3.52
N VAL A 461 -0.90 1.54 2.19
CA VAL A 461 0.00 0.69 1.38
C VAL A 461 1.46 0.97 1.74
N MET A 462 1.87 2.24 1.87
CA MET A 462 3.22 2.61 2.31
C MET A 462 3.57 2.01 3.67
N GLY A 463 2.64 2.06 4.63
CA GLY A 463 2.81 1.45 5.95
C GLY A 463 3.08 -0.05 5.86
N LEU A 464 2.32 -0.78 5.05
CA LEU A 464 2.57 -2.20 4.77
C LEU A 464 3.95 -2.43 4.15
N LEU A 465 4.30 -1.68 3.09
CA LEU A 465 5.56 -1.85 2.37
C LEU A 465 6.77 -1.59 3.30
N VAL A 466 6.69 -0.58 4.16
CA VAL A 466 7.69 -0.28 5.18
C VAL A 466 7.80 -1.43 6.17
N ALA A 467 6.68 -2.00 6.64
CA ALA A 467 6.71 -3.16 7.54
C ALA A 467 7.39 -4.38 6.91
N VAL A 468 7.10 -4.66 5.62
CA VAL A 468 7.78 -5.73 4.86
C VAL A 468 9.28 -5.51 4.79
N CYS A 469 9.72 -4.27 4.56
CA CYS A 469 11.13 -3.93 4.44
C CYS A 469 11.88 -4.02 5.78
N PHE A 470 11.26 -3.60 6.89
CA PHE A 470 11.86 -3.67 8.22
C PHE A 470 11.82 -5.04 8.85
N CYS A 471 10.93 -5.93 8.43
CA CYS A 471 10.87 -7.27 8.97
C CYS A 471 12.18 -8.02 8.64
N GLY A 472 13.09 -8.11 9.60
CA GLY A 472 14.40 -8.77 9.50
C GLY A 472 14.42 -10.05 10.31
N GLY A 473 15.24 -10.94 9.94
CA GLY A 473 15.93 -12.08 10.55
C GLY A 473 15.46 -12.83 11.81
N ASP A 474 14.50 -12.34 12.55
CA ASP A 474 14.14 -12.96 13.84
C ASP A 474 13.41 -14.33 13.72
N ASP A 475 13.14 -14.75 12.48
CA ASP A 475 12.57 -16.09 12.22
C ASP A 475 13.57 -17.25 12.48
N ALA A 476 14.82 -16.94 12.80
CA ALA A 476 15.89 -17.93 12.97
C ALA A 476 16.21 -18.25 14.43
N ALA A 477 15.64 -17.53 15.40
CA ALA A 477 15.67 -18.02 16.76
C ALA A 477 14.62 -19.12 16.90
N PRO A 478 14.99 -20.42 16.87
CA PRO A 478 14.07 -21.44 17.34
C PRO A 478 13.64 -20.95 18.73
N ALA A 479 12.34 -20.95 18.98
CA ALA A 479 11.84 -20.76 20.34
C ALA A 479 12.77 -21.54 21.26
N ARG A 480 13.52 -20.85 22.13
CA ARG A 480 14.38 -21.55 23.09
C ARG A 480 13.53 -22.65 23.67
N PRO A 481 13.91 -23.92 23.49
CA PRO A 481 13.14 -24.98 24.10
C PRO A 481 13.01 -24.58 25.57
N LEU A 482 11.77 -24.52 26.04
CA LEU A 482 11.52 -24.29 27.46
C LEU A 482 12.49 -25.19 28.21
N PRO A 483 13.27 -24.68 29.16
CA PRO A 483 14.14 -25.54 29.94
C PRO A 483 13.26 -26.69 30.43
N PRO A 484 13.73 -27.94 30.29
CA PRO A 484 12.92 -29.08 30.72
C PRO A 484 12.46 -28.76 32.12
N PRO A 485 11.20 -29.06 32.48
CA PRO A 485 10.72 -28.84 33.83
C PRO A 485 11.77 -29.46 34.73
N ARG A 486 12.34 -28.66 35.61
CA ARG A 486 13.27 -29.15 36.63
C ARG A 486 12.53 -30.28 37.31
N GLY A 487 12.74 -31.50 36.86
CA GLY A 487 12.26 -32.70 37.51
C GLY A 487 12.76 -32.62 38.89
N GLY A 488 11.84 -32.44 39.83
CA GLY A 488 12.17 -32.57 41.22
C GLY A 488 12.89 -33.91 41.36
N ALA A 489 14.10 -33.83 41.87
CA ALA A 489 14.86 -35.00 42.28
C ALA A 489 14.01 -35.68 43.40
N LEU A 490 13.03 -36.48 42.99
CA LEU A 490 12.45 -37.49 43.83
C LEU A 490 13.53 -38.55 43.97
N ASP A 491 14.25 -38.36 45.05
CA ASP A 491 15.18 -39.23 45.69
C ASP A 491 14.66 -40.71 45.58
N GLN A 492 15.26 -41.45 44.62
CA GLN A 492 15.08 -42.89 44.57
C GLN A 492 15.99 -43.48 45.65
N ALA A 493 15.53 -43.46 46.89
CA ALA A 493 15.99 -44.31 47.95
C ALA A 493 15.73 -45.79 47.53
N ARG A 494 16.69 -46.40 46.87
CA ARG A 494 16.74 -47.85 46.68
C ARG A 494 17.05 -48.50 48.01
N PRO A 495 16.20 -49.40 48.53
CA PRO A 495 16.56 -50.22 49.69
C PRO A 495 17.66 -51.17 49.30
N HIS A 496 18.80 -51.10 49.98
CA HIS A 496 19.85 -52.09 49.96
C HIS A 496 19.32 -53.42 50.57
N VAL A 497 18.98 -54.37 49.77
CA VAL A 497 18.81 -55.76 50.16
C VAL A 497 20.21 -56.36 50.27
N ARG A 498 20.67 -56.70 51.52
CA ARG A 498 21.84 -57.53 51.74
C ARG A 498 21.48 -59.01 51.53
N PRO A 499 22.27 -59.81 50.80
CA PRO A 499 22.15 -61.24 50.82
C PRO A 499 22.76 -61.81 52.10
N GLY A 500 22.01 -62.68 52.77
CA GLY A 500 22.49 -63.56 53.80
C GLY A 500 22.85 -64.92 53.20
#